data_0af95b4181beefd7c50f54ad0d6e1a84
#
_entry.id   0af95b4181beefd7c50f54ad0d6e1a84
#
_cell.length_a   1.000
_cell.length_b   1.000
_cell.length_c   1.000
_cell.angle_alpha   90.00
_cell.angle_beta   90.00
_cell.angle_gamma   90.00
#
_symmetry.space_group_name_H-M   'P 1'
#
loop_
_entity.id
_entity.type
_entity.pdbx_description
1 polymer ?
#
loop_
_entity_poly.entity_id
_entity_poly.type
_entity_poly.pdbx_seq_one_letter_code
_entity_poly.pdbx_strand_id
1 'polypeptide(L)'
;MGWPASRPCAGPAGWDAHRVEVTKANRDAARTLGIAWVVLLLGVLAVGWLITHPLESTIDPWDDSVERWFADQRTPELNTAAAIGSHLADTVVGIALAAAIALVAWRRQHSRVPLVYYGVLVDGTLVLYLVVTLLITRDRPPVRILDPGLVPDHSYPSGHVATSIVVYAATGVFLAMTVPAWRRWTWPLFLVPLVVIPSRLYQGAHHPTDVLASVVFASVWVAVVARVVLSAPAPSSTRRQRPGAEGR
;
A
#
# COMPACT_ATOMS: atom_id res chain seq x y z
N MET A 1 -33.21 -38.60 -52.73
CA MET A 1 -32.40 -38.61 -51.51
C MET A 1 -31.68 -37.27 -51.42
N GLY A 2 -32.26 -36.34 -50.66
CA GLY A 2 -31.69 -35.00 -50.45
C GLY A 2 -30.97 -34.95 -49.13
N TRP A 3 -29.72 -34.53 -49.11
CA TRP A 3 -28.94 -34.30 -47.93
C TRP A 3 -29.46 -33.01 -47.21
N PRO A 4 -29.68 -33.02 -45.88
CA PRO A 4 -30.05 -31.80 -45.19
C PRO A 4 -28.83 -30.85 -45.13
N ALA A 5 -29.06 -29.61 -45.54
CA ALA A 5 -28.08 -28.54 -45.48
C ALA A 5 -27.60 -28.36 -44.04
N SER A 6 -26.30 -28.44 -43.85
CA SER A 6 -25.61 -28.15 -42.55
C SER A 6 -25.91 -26.70 -42.12
N ARG A 7 -26.55 -26.56 -40.97
CA ARG A 7 -26.71 -25.23 -40.30
C ARG A 7 -25.31 -24.67 -40.00
N PRO A 8 -25.05 -23.41 -40.33
CA PRO A 8 -23.81 -22.79 -39.93
C PRO A 8 -23.75 -22.74 -38.42
N CYS A 9 -22.66 -23.24 -37.85
CA CYS A 9 -22.34 -23.09 -36.43
C CYS A 9 -22.33 -21.59 -36.11
N ALA A 10 -23.27 -21.11 -35.29
CA ALA A 10 -23.24 -19.79 -34.74
C ALA A 10 -21.93 -19.66 -33.93
N GLY A 11 -21.00 -18.88 -34.44
CA GLY A 11 -19.78 -18.52 -33.75
C GLY A 11 -20.10 -17.72 -32.46
N PRO A 12 -19.19 -17.64 -31.50
CA PRO A 12 -19.49 -17.30 -30.12
C PRO A 12 -19.62 -15.78 -29.91
N ALA A 13 -20.74 -15.18 -30.28
CA ALA A 13 -21.03 -13.77 -29.97
C ALA A 13 -20.97 -13.44 -28.46
N GLY A 14 -21.13 -14.44 -27.58
CA GLY A 14 -21.01 -14.28 -26.14
C GLY A 14 -19.56 -14.15 -25.64
N TRP A 15 -18.58 -14.69 -26.35
CA TRP A 15 -17.17 -14.63 -25.95
C TRP A 15 -16.55 -13.24 -26.19
N ASP A 16 -16.96 -12.56 -27.24
CA ASP A 16 -16.46 -11.23 -27.57
C ASP A 16 -17.04 -10.17 -26.62
N ALA A 17 -18.33 -10.28 -26.29
CA ALA A 17 -18.98 -9.40 -25.32
C ALA A 17 -18.32 -9.50 -23.92
N HIS A 18 -18.09 -10.71 -23.40
CA HIS A 18 -17.44 -10.93 -22.12
C HIS A 18 -15.99 -10.44 -22.11
N ARG A 19 -15.25 -10.64 -23.19
CA ARG A 19 -13.87 -10.15 -23.33
C ARG A 19 -13.82 -8.63 -23.35
N VAL A 20 -14.77 -7.96 -24.01
CA VAL A 20 -14.87 -6.51 -24.06
C VAL A 20 -15.21 -5.94 -22.68
N GLU A 21 -16.13 -6.54 -21.93
CA GLU A 21 -16.49 -6.12 -20.58
C GLU A 21 -15.32 -6.24 -19.59
N VAL A 22 -14.59 -7.36 -19.58
CA VAL A 22 -13.40 -7.55 -18.73
C VAL A 22 -12.32 -6.53 -19.08
N THR A 23 -12.12 -6.26 -20.37
CA THR A 23 -11.11 -5.27 -20.80
C THR A 23 -11.50 -3.85 -20.40
N LYS A 24 -12.80 -3.50 -20.41
CA LYS A 24 -13.32 -2.21 -19.95
C LYS A 24 -13.14 -2.06 -18.44
N ALA A 25 -13.55 -3.06 -17.65
CA ALA A 25 -13.43 -3.05 -16.20
C ALA A 25 -11.96 -2.88 -15.76
N ASN A 26 -11.03 -3.58 -16.41
CA ASN A 26 -9.59 -3.45 -16.12
C ASN A 26 -9.05 -2.05 -16.46
N ARG A 27 -9.51 -1.45 -17.57
CA ARG A 27 -9.13 -0.06 -17.94
C ARG A 27 -9.67 0.95 -16.95
N ASP A 28 -10.91 0.80 -16.51
CA ASP A 28 -11.52 1.70 -15.53
C ASP A 28 -10.82 1.58 -14.16
N ALA A 29 -10.48 0.38 -13.75
CA ALA A 29 -9.68 0.14 -12.53
C ALA A 29 -8.29 0.80 -12.63
N ALA A 30 -7.57 0.57 -13.72
CA ALA A 30 -6.25 1.19 -13.95
C ALA A 30 -6.32 2.72 -13.98
N ARG A 31 -7.36 3.29 -14.63
CA ARG A 31 -7.60 4.74 -14.65
C ARG A 31 -7.85 5.28 -13.25
N THR A 32 -8.70 4.61 -12.46
CA THR A 32 -9.00 5.02 -11.08
C THR A 32 -7.75 5.02 -10.21
N LEU A 33 -6.95 3.95 -10.27
CA LEU A 33 -5.68 3.83 -9.55
C LEU A 33 -4.69 4.92 -9.99
N GLY A 34 -4.55 5.16 -11.29
CA GLY A 34 -3.67 6.19 -11.83
C GLY A 34 -4.07 7.60 -11.39
N ILE A 35 -5.36 7.94 -11.47
CA ILE A 35 -5.87 9.25 -11.01
C ILE A 35 -5.64 9.41 -9.50
N ALA A 36 -5.98 8.40 -8.70
CA ALA A 36 -5.80 8.45 -7.25
C ALA A 36 -4.33 8.61 -6.87
N TRP A 37 -3.43 7.88 -7.56
CA TRP A 37 -2.00 8.00 -7.34
C TRP A 37 -1.47 9.40 -7.66
N VAL A 38 -1.86 9.98 -8.81
CA VAL A 38 -1.46 11.34 -9.20
C VAL A 38 -1.99 12.37 -8.19
N VAL A 39 -3.24 12.25 -7.75
CA VAL A 39 -3.81 13.14 -6.74
C VAL A 39 -3.06 13.04 -5.41
N LEU A 40 -2.71 11.83 -4.98
CA LEU A 40 -1.91 11.62 -3.78
C LEU A 40 -0.50 12.20 -3.92
N LEU A 41 0.17 11.97 -5.05
CA LEU A 41 1.49 12.54 -5.31
C LEU A 41 1.45 14.07 -5.25
N LEU A 42 0.50 14.70 -5.95
CA LEU A 42 0.36 16.15 -5.95
C LEU A 42 0.02 16.68 -4.54
N GLY A 43 -0.81 15.97 -3.78
CA GLY A 43 -1.13 16.31 -2.40
C GLY A 43 0.09 16.24 -1.48
N VAL A 44 0.89 15.15 -1.57
CA VAL A 44 2.11 15.00 -0.76
C VAL A 44 3.15 16.05 -1.14
N LEU A 45 3.35 16.33 -2.44
CA LEU A 45 4.24 17.40 -2.90
C LEU A 45 3.77 18.77 -2.41
N ALA A 46 2.48 19.07 -2.49
CA ALA A 46 1.93 20.34 -2.03
C ALA A 46 2.13 20.53 -0.51
N VAL A 47 1.85 19.49 0.29
CA VAL A 47 2.09 19.53 1.75
C VAL A 47 3.58 19.67 2.03
N GLY A 48 4.45 18.89 1.37
CA GLY A 48 5.90 19.01 1.53
C GLY A 48 6.40 20.42 1.22
N TRP A 49 5.95 21.00 0.10
CA TRP A 49 6.31 22.37 -0.25
C TRP A 49 5.81 23.40 0.77
N LEU A 50 4.59 23.24 1.27
CA LEU A 50 4.03 24.16 2.28
C LEU A 50 4.83 24.14 3.58
N ILE A 51 5.20 22.96 4.07
CA ILE A 51 5.93 22.83 5.35
C ILE A 51 7.41 23.24 5.24
N THR A 52 8.00 23.17 4.04
CA THR A 52 9.41 23.54 3.83
C THR A 52 9.61 24.98 3.32
N HIS A 53 8.54 25.78 3.11
CA HIS A 53 8.62 27.15 2.61
C HIS A 53 7.74 28.10 3.43
N PRO A 54 6.41 28.30 3.11
CA PRO A 54 5.66 29.36 3.77
C PRO A 54 5.31 29.04 5.24
N LEU A 55 5.24 27.77 5.62
CA LEU A 55 4.86 27.34 6.96
C LEU A 55 6.06 26.88 7.82
N GLU A 56 7.27 26.88 7.28
CA GLU A 56 8.49 26.43 7.95
C GLU A 56 8.66 27.07 9.33
N SER A 57 8.65 28.39 9.38
CA SER A 57 8.80 29.15 10.64
C SER A 57 7.70 28.91 11.68
N THR A 58 6.56 28.36 11.27
CA THR A 58 5.44 28.05 12.15
C THR A 58 5.47 26.58 12.60
N ILE A 59 5.83 25.66 11.69
CA ILE A 59 5.77 24.22 11.90
C ILE A 59 7.03 23.70 12.57
N ASP A 60 8.21 24.12 12.14
CA ASP A 60 9.48 23.60 12.66
C ASP A 60 9.66 23.79 14.17
N PRO A 61 9.27 24.91 14.80
CA PRO A 61 9.37 25.02 16.24
C PRO A 61 8.55 23.97 17.01
N TRP A 62 7.39 23.58 16.46
CA TRP A 62 6.56 22.54 17.04
C TRP A 62 7.16 21.13 16.76
N ASP A 63 7.52 20.83 15.53
CA ASP A 63 8.17 19.57 15.14
C ASP A 63 9.44 19.35 16.00
N ASP A 64 10.30 20.34 16.09
CA ASP A 64 11.52 20.32 16.88
C ASP A 64 11.28 20.12 18.38
N SER A 65 10.21 20.71 18.92
CA SER A 65 9.88 20.54 20.34
C SER A 65 9.50 19.11 20.67
N VAL A 66 8.75 18.47 19.78
CA VAL A 66 8.38 17.04 19.91
C VAL A 66 9.62 16.16 19.80
N GLU A 67 10.51 16.44 18.84
CA GLU A 67 11.74 15.67 18.66
C GLU A 67 12.70 15.80 19.84
N ARG A 68 12.86 17.00 20.40
CA ARG A 68 13.62 17.21 21.62
C ARG A 68 13.02 16.44 22.79
N TRP A 69 11.69 16.45 22.93
CA TRP A 69 11.02 15.69 23.98
C TRP A 69 11.32 14.19 23.85
N PHE A 70 11.28 13.61 22.64
CA PHE A 70 11.67 12.21 22.42
C PHE A 70 13.15 11.98 22.73
N ALA A 71 14.02 12.90 22.35
CA ALA A 71 15.45 12.80 22.62
C ALA A 71 15.78 12.79 24.13
N ASP A 72 15.04 13.56 24.93
CA ASP A 72 15.18 13.61 26.39
C ASP A 72 14.72 12.32 27.09
N GLN A 73 13.87 11.51 26.44
CA GLN A 73 13.41 10.21 26.99
C GLN A 73 14.37 9.05 26.68
N ARG A 74 15.53 9.29 26.06
CA ARG A 74 16.40 8.22 25.57
C ARG A 74 17.07 7.45 26.70
N THR A 75 16.91 6.12 26.67
CA THR A 75 17.60 5.13 27.50
C THR A 75 18.15 3.99 26.64
N PRO A 76 19.12 3.21 27.10
CA PRO A 76 19.66 2.06 26.35
C PRO A 76 18.57 1.06 25.94
N GLU A 77 17.61 0.80 26.84
CA GLU A 77 16.49 -0.13 26.61
C GLU A 77 15.54 0.38 25.54
N LEU A 78 15.16 1.67 25.63
CA LEU A 78 14.28 2.31 24.63
C LEU A 78 14.99 2.50 23.28
N ASN A 79 16.30 2.74 23.28
CA ASN A 79 17.09 2.75 22.04
C ASN A 79 17.00 1.41 21.31
N THR A 80 17.14 0.31 22.06
CA THR A 80 17.02 -1.05 21.51
C THR A 80 15.59 -1.32 21.02
N ALA A 81 14.59 -0.96 21.81
CA ALA A 81 13.19 -1.13 21.43
C ALA A 81 12.83 -0.33 20.14
N ALA A 82 13.29 0.93 20.05
CA ALA A 82 13.08 1.76 18.88
C ALA A 82 13.81 1.21 17.63
N ALA A 83 15.02 0.66 17.80
CA ALA A 83 15.74 0.00 16.72
C ALA A 83 14.96 -1.22 16.20
N ILE A 84 14.47 -2.09 17.09
CA ILE A 84 13.65 -3.24 16.73
C ILE A 84 12.36 -2.78 16.02
N GLY A 85 11.67 -1.77 16.59
CA GLY A 85 10.44 -1.22 15.99
C GLY A 85 10.68 -0.67 14.58
N SER A 86 11.83 0.00 14.36
CA SER A 86 12.22 0.52 13.05
C SER A 86 12.49 -0.60 12.04
N HIS A 87 13.24 -1.64 12.44
CA HIS A 87 13.58 -2.77 11.57
C HIS A 87 12.36 -3.53 11.03
N LEU A 88 11.22 -3.50 11.73
CA LEU A 88 9.98 -4.07 11.20
C LEU A 88 9.54 -3.43 9.87
N ALA A 89 9.99 -2.21 9.60
CA ALA A 89 9.58 -1.43 8.44
C ALA A 89 10.76 -1.03 7.52
N ASP A 90 11.90 -1.67 7.66
CA ASP A 90 13.00 -1.52 6.70
C ASP A 90 12.49 -1.83 5.28
N THR A 91 12.82 -0.97 4.33
CA THR A 91 12.27 -1.05 2.97
C THR A 91 12.51 -2.41 2.33
N VAL A 92 13.72 -2.96 2.44
CA VAL A 92 14.07 -4.28 1.88
C VAL A 92 13.27 -5.39 2.56
N VAL A 93 13.17 -5.35 3.89
CA VAL A 93 12.40 -6.32 4.68
C VAL A 93 10.92 -6.24 4.31
N GLY A 94 10.37 -5.02 4.21
CA GLY A 94 8.98 -4.78 3.84
C GLY A 94 8.65 -5.29 2.44
N ILE A 95 9.48 -5.00 1.44
CA ILE A 95 9.29 -5.49 0.06
C ILE A 95 9.35 -7.03 0.03
N ALA A 96 10.34 -7.64 0.69
CA ALA A 96 10.48 -9.10 0.73
C ALA A 96 9.27 -9.75 1.41
N LEU A 97 8.78 -9.18 2.51
CA LEU A 97 7.60 -9.68 3.22
C LEU A 97 6.33 -9.54 2.38
N ALA A 98 6.11 -8.39 1.74
CA ALA A 98 4.97 -8.18 0.83
C ALA A 98 4.98 -9.19 -0.33
N ALA A 99 6.14 -9.42 -0.95
CA ALA A 99 6.31 -10.39 -2.02
C ALA A 99 6.04 -11.82 -1.53
N ALA A 100 6.54 -12.19 -0.35
CA ALA A 100 6.30 -13.51 0.24
C ALA A 100 4.81 -13.73 0.54
N ILE A 101 4.12 -12.74 1.13
CA ILE A 101 2.69 -12.81 1.41
C ILE A 101 1.90 -12.91 0.10
N ALA A 102 2.22 -12.09 -0.90
CA ALA A 102 1.58 -12.11 -2.21
C ALA A 102 1.70 -13.49 -2.88
N LEU A 103 2.90 -14.07 -2.85
CA LEU A 103 3.20 -15.38 -3.44
C LEU A 103 2.45 -16.52 -2.71
N VAL A 104 2.44 -16.52 -1.38
CA VAL A 104 1.71 -17.50 -0.58
C VAL A 104 0.20 -17.39 -0.83
N ALA A 105 -0.33 -16.17 -0.81
CA ALA A 105 -1.75 -15.94 -1.08
C ALA A 105 -2.15 -16.32 -2.50
N TRP A 106 -1.32 -16.00 -3.50
CA TRP A 106 -1.52 -16.43 -4.88
C TRP A 106 -1.62 -17.95 -5.00
N ARG A 107 -0.68 -18.68 -4.39
CA ARG A 107 -0.68 -20.15 -4.42
C ARG A 107 -1.89 -20.75 -3.69
N ARG A 108 -2.30 -20.16 -2.56
CA ARG A 108 -3.43 -20.62 -1.76
C ARG A 108 -4.78 -20.34 -2.41
N GLN A 109 -4.93 -19.18 -3.01
CA GLN A 109 -6.19 -18.73 -3.61
C GLN A 109 -6.32 -19.08 -5.10
N HIS A 110 -5.24 -19.55 -5.74
CA HIS A 110 -5.17 -19.79 -7.20
C HIS A 110 -5.64 -18.59 -8.03
N SER A 111 -5.40 -17.37 -7.53
CA SER A 111 -5.83 -16.09 -8.10
C SER A 111 -4.66 -15.12 -8.18
N ARG A 112 -4.57 -14.34 -9.27
CA ARG A 112 -3.55 -13.28 -9.41
C ARG A 112 -3.84 -12.02 -8.60
N VAL A 113 -5.02 -11.91 -8.00
CA VAL A 113 -5.44 -10.73 -7.22
C VAL A 113 -4.43 -10.34 -6.12
N PRO A 114 -3.88 -11.26 -5.31
CA PRO A 114 -2.86 -10.90 -4.33
C PRO A 114 -1.60 -10.28 -4.94
N LEU A 115 -1.13 -10.81 -6.08
CA LEU A 115 0.05 -10.28 -6.77
C LEU A 115 -0.19 -8.86 -7.26
N VAL A 116 -1.35 -8.58 -7.85
CA VAL A 116 -1.74 -7.25 -8.31
C VAL A 116 -1.90 -6.31 -7.12
N TYR A 117 -2.55 -6.76 -6.04
CA TYR A 117 -2.78 -5.96 -4.85
C TYR A 117 -1.47 -5.47 -4.23
N TYR A 118 -0.56 -6.39 -3.90
CA TYR A 118 0.72 -6.02 -3.29
C TYR A 118 1.67 -5.33 -4.27
N GLY A 119 1.68 -5.73 -5.54
CA GLY A 119 2.48 -5.06 -6.57
C GLY A 119 2.09 -3.58 -6.69
N VAL A 120 0.82 -3.27 -6.89
CA VAL A 120 0.33 -1.90 -6.99
C VAL A 120 0.60 -1.10 -5.71
N LEU A 121 0.43 -1.70 -4.53
CA LEU A 121 0.70 -1.04 -3.26
C LEU A 121 2.18 -0.68 -3.11
N VAL A 122 3.06 -1.67 -3.29
CA VAL A 122 4.51 -1.48 -3.09
C VAL A 122 5.10 -0.55 -4.14
N ASP A 123 4.85 -0.82 -5.43
CA ASP A 123 5.40 -0.01 -6.52
C ASP A 123 4.87 1.43 -6.45
N GLY A 124 3.56 1.60 -6.23
CA GLY A 124 2.94 2.92 -6.11
C GLY A 124 3.50 3.73 -4.93
N THR A 125 3.74 3.09 -3.78
CA THR A 125 4.32 3.73 -2.60
C THR A 125 5.79 4.07 -2.83
N LEU A 126 6.58 3.14 -3.38
CA LEU A 126 8.00 3.32 -3.64
C LEU A 126 8.25 4.46 -4.64
N VAL A 127 7.52 4.45 -5.76
CA VAL A 127 7.66 5.50 -6.79
C VAL A 127 7.22 6.86 -6.25
N LEU A 128 6.12 6.93 -5.48
CA LEU A 128 5.70 8.17 -4.84
C LEU A 128 6.77 8.70 -3.89
N TYR A 129 7.30 7.85 -3.01
CA TYR A 129 8.36 8.19 -2.07
C TYR A 129 9.60 8.74 -2.81
N LEU A 130 10.08 8.01 -3.83
CA LEU A 130 11.26 8.43 -4.61
C LEU A 130 11.05 9.78 -5.32
N VAL A 131 9.88 9.99 -5.93
CA VAL A 131 9.58 11.26 -6.61
C VAL A 131 9.53 12.40 -5.60
N VAL A 132 8.91 12.19 -4.44
CA VAL A 132 8.79 13.24 -3.42
C VAL A 132 10.16 13.59 -2.83
N THR A 133 10.98 12.60 -2.47
CA THR A 133 12.32 12.86 -1.91
C THR A 133 13.29 13.51 -2.91
N LEU A 134 13.08 13.33 -4.22
CA LEU A 134 13.84 14.04 -5.24
C LEU A 134 13.42 15.50 -5.43
N LEU A 135 12.18 15.85 -5.10
CA LEU A 135 11.61 17.19 -5.35
C LEU A 135 11.47 18.04 -4.08
N ILE A 136 11.38 17.43 -2.92
CA ILE A 136 11.24 18.09 -1.63
C ILE A 136 12.46 17.75 -0.77
N THR A 137 13.31 18.71 -0.57
CA THR A 137 14.43 18.64 0.38
C THR A 137 13.95 19.12 1.75
N ARG A 138 14.18 18.33 2.79
CA ARG A 138 13.94 18.70 4.17
C ARG A 138 15.01 18.10 5.05
N ASP A 139 15.68 18.92 5.83
CA ASP A 139 16.66 18.48 6.81
C ASP A 139 16.00 17.59 7.87
N ARG A 140 16.78 16.71 8.48
CA ARG A 140 16.31 15.89 9.58
C ARG A 140 16.24 16.69 10.87
N PRO A 141 15.48 16.20 11.89
CA PRO A 141 15.36 16.85 13.19
C PRO A 141 16.71 17.25 13.81
N PRO A 142 16.78 18.40 14.49
CA PRO A 142 18.03 18.93 15.08
C PRO A 142 18.39 18.22 16.38
N VAL A 143 18.33 16.90 16.38
CA VAL A 143 18.70 16.00 17.47
C VAL A 143 19.65 14.91 16.97
N ARG A 144 20.37 14.25 17.89
CA ARG A 144 21.22 13.12 17.50
C ARG A 144 20.38 12.03 16.85
N ILE A 145 20.69 11.65 15.61
CA ILE A 145 20.07 10.55 14.91
C ILE A 145 20.65 9.22 15.43
N LEU A 146 19.76 8.29 15.83
CA LEU A 146 20.16 6.96 16.33
C LEU A 146 20.21 5.89 15.24
N ASP A 147 19.69 6.19 14.04
CA ASP A 147 19.66 5.29 12.88
C ASP A 147 20.77 5.71 11.91
N PRO A 148 21.88 4.96 11.83
CA PRO A 148 23.00 5.33 10.96
C PRO A 148 22.67 5.12 9.48
N GLY A 149 23.28 5.94 8.61
CA GLY A 149 23.19 5.79 7.16
C GLY A 149 21.99 6.46 6.50
N LEU A 150 21.21 7.26 7.25
CA LEU A 150 20.14 8.08 6.69
C LEU A 150 20.72 9.28 5.92
N VAL A 151 20.13 9.59 4.76
CA VAL A 151 20.48 10.78 3.98
C VAL A 151 20.00 12.04 4.71
N PRO A 152 20.87 13.03 4.98
CA PRO A 152 20.58 14.14 5.88
C PRO A 152 19.40 15.03 5.48
N ASP A 153 19.25 15.28 4.17
CA ASP A 153 18.26 16.20 3.59
C ASP A 153 17.00 15.51 3.03
N HIS A 154 16.84 14.21 3.32
CA HIS A 154 15.70 13.41 2.88
C HIS A 154 14.82 12.99 4.07
N SER A 155 14.35 13.98 4.88
CA SER A 155 13.44 13.70 5.98
C SER A 155 12.02 13.42 5.53
N TYR A 156 11.51 14.16 4.54
CA TYR A 156 10.12 14.11 4.10
C TYR A 156 9.94 13.27 2.81
N PRO A 157 8.93 12.41 2.74
CA PRO A 157 8.09 11.85 3.82
C PRO A 157 8.77 10.64 4.50
N SER A 158 8.17 10.05 5.55
CA SER A 158 8.74 8.87 6.21
C SER A 158 8.49 7.58 5.44
N GLY A 159 9.55 7.04 4.82
CA GLY A 159 9.49 5.76 4.09
C GLY A 159 9.14 4.56 4.98
N HIS A 160 9.71 4.47 6.20
CA HIS A 160 9.43 3.39 7.15
C HIS A 160 7.96 3.37 7.59
N VAL A 161 7.38 4.54 7.88
CA VAL A 161 5.97 4.63 8.26
C VAL A 161 5.07 4.20 7.10
N ALA A 162 5.34 4.67 5.88
CA ALA A 162 4.60 4.26 4.69
C ALA A 162 4.71 2.75 4.44
N THR A 163 5.93 2.18 4.53
CA THR A 163 6.17 0.74 4.39
C THR A 163 5.39 -0.06 5.43
N SER A 164 5.40 0.37 6.70
CA SER A 164 4.66 -0.34 7.75
C SER A 164 3.15 -0.42 7.46
N ILE A 165 2.55 0.64 6.96
CA ILE A 165 1.14 0.68 6.60
C ILE A 165 0.86 -0.19 5.37
N VAL A 166 1.67 -0.05 4.33
CA VAL A 166 1.49 -0.77 3.05
C VAL A 166 1.75 -2.27 3.17
N VAL A 167 2.58 -2.69 4.12
CA VAL A 167 2.85 -4.12 4.34
C VAL A 167 1.90 -4.69 5.38
N TYR A 168 1.90 -4.17 6.60
CA TYR A 168 1.17 -4.80 7.70
C TYR A 168 -0.31 -4.42 7.73
N ALA A 169 -0.65 -3.13 7.73
CA ALA A 169 -2.05 -2.72 7.75
C ALA A 169 -2.77 -3.17 6.48
N ALA A 170 -2.13 -3.09 5.31
CA ALA A 170 -2.69 -3.59 4.06
C ALA A 170 -2.89 -5.11 4.08
N THR A 171 -2.01 -5.88 4.73
CA THR A 171 -2.22 -7.32 4.95
C THR A 171 -3.42 -7.57 5.84
N GLY A 172 -3.61 -6.76 6.89
CA GLY A 172 -4.81 -6.81 7.72
C GLY A 172 -6.09 -6.61 6.92
N VAL A 173 -6.11 -5.60 6.06
CA VAL A 173 -7.23 -5.31 5.14
C VAL A 173 -7.44 -6.46 4.16
N PHE A 174 -6.37 -6.95 3.53
CA PHE A 174 -6.42 -8.07 2.59
C PHE A 174 -7.04 -9.32 3.22
N LEU A 175 -6.56 -9.73 4.39
CA LEU A 175 -7.08 -10.90 5.10
C LEU A 175 -8.52 -10.70 5.55
N ALA A 176 -8.88 -9.52 6.06
CA ALA A 176 -10.23 -9.21 6.49
C ALA A 176 -11.25 -9.25 5.34
N MET A 177 -10.84 -8.92 4.12
CA MET A 177 -11.70 -8.90 2.93
C MET A 177 -11.72 -10.26 2.20
N THR A 178 -10.63 -11.01 2.22
CA THR A 178 -10.51 -12.24 1.41
C THR A 178 -10.66 -13.53 2.22
N VAL A 179 -10.47 -13.49 3.54
CA VAL A 179 -10.55 -14.65 4.44
C VAL A 179 -11.45 -14.34 5.64
N PRO A 180 -12.79 -14.43 5.52
CA PRO A 180 -13.75 -13.99 6.54
C PRO A 180 -13.51 -14.60 7.92
N ALA A 181 -13.03 -15.86 8.00
CA ALA A 181 -12.71 -16.53 9.26
C ALA A 181 -11.60 -15.84 10.06
N TRP A 182 -10.73 -15.09 9.39
CA TRP A 182 -9.59 -14.41 10.00
C TRP A 182 -9.86 -12.95 10.34
N ARG A 183 -10.99 -12.38 9.92
CA ARG A 183 -11.32 -10.95 10.06
C ARG A 183 -11.10 -10.43 11.48
N ARG A 184 -11.53 -11.17 12.50
CA ARG A 184 -11.36 -10.78 13.91
C ARG A 184 -9.92 -10.87 14.42
N TRP A 185 -9.02 -11.56 13.69
CA TRP A 185 -7.65 -11.79 14.08
C TRP A 185 -6.65 -10.91 13.34
N THR A 186 -7.13 -9.98 12.49
CA THR A 186 -6.24 -9.10 11.70
C THR A 186 -5.80 -7.84 12.46
N TRP A 187 -6.45 -7.51 13.57
CA TRP A 187 -6.16 -6.28 14.33
C TRP A 187 -4.69 -6.14 14.80
N PRO A 188 -3.92 -7.20 15.15
CA PRO A 188 -2.53 -7.02 15.57
C PRO A 188 -1.64 -6.43 14.46
N LEU A 189 -2.02 -6.66 13.18
CA LEU A 189 -1.27 -6.09 12.04
C LEU A 189 -1.34 -4.56 12.00
N PHE A 190 -2.41 -3.97 12.54
CA PHE A 190 -2.55 -2.52 12.63
C PHE A 190 -1.74 -1.91 13.80
N LEU A 191 -1.28 -2.73 14.74
CA LEU A 191 -0.40 -2.26 15.82
C LEU A 191 1.03 -2.01 15.31
N VAL A 192 1.47 -2.69 14.24
CA VAL A 192 2.84 -2.53 13.75
C VAL A 192 3.13 -1.08 13.34
N PRO A 193 2.32 -0.40 12.52
CA PRO A 193 2.51 1.04 12.26
C PRO A 193 2.53 1.89 13.54
N LEU A 194 1.70 1.54 14.54
CA LEU A 194 1.67 2.27 15.83
C LEU A 194 2.94 2.09 16.66
N VAL A 195 3.74 1.04 16.41
CA VAL A 195 5.07 0.86 17.00
C VAL A 195 6.13 1.57 16.16
N VAL A 196 6.04 1.47 14.83
CA VAL A 196 7.02 2.09 13.92
C VAL A 196 7.01 3.62 14.03
N ILE A 197 5.84 4.24 14.12
CA ILE A 197 5.68 5.70 14.22
C ILE A 197 6.52 6.28 15.37
N PRO A 198 6.29 5.92 16.65
CA PRO A 198 7.09 6.45 17.75
C PRO A 198 8.55 6.02 17.66
N SER A 199 8.87 4.88 17.07
CA SER A 199 10.25 4.44 16.88
C SER A 199 11.03 5.41 15.99
N ARG A 200 10.41 5.89 14.89
CA ARG A 200 11.07 6.84 13.96
C ARG A 200 11.26 8.24 14.58
N LEU A 201 10.28 8.70 15.35
CA LEU A 201 10.38 9.95 16.11
C LEU A 201 11.46 9.82 17.19
N TYR A 202 11.43 8.76 17.99
CA TYR A 202 12.41 8.51 19.04
C TYR A 202 13.85 8.44 18.52
N GLN A 203 14.05 7.87 17.34
CA GLN A 203 15.37 7.82 16.70
C GLN A 203 15.84 9.17 16.16
N GLY A 204 15.01 10.21 16.13
CA GLY A 204 15.32 11.50 15.51
C GLY A 204 15.44 11.41 13.99
N ALA A 205 14.76 10.45 13.40
CA ALA A 205 14.87 10.17 11.97
C ALA A 205 13.95 11.04 11.10
N HIS A 206 12.81 11.43 11.63
CA HIS A 206 11.77 12.17 10.91
C HIS A 206 11.03 13.11 11.85
N HIS A 207 10.57 14.23 11.31
CA HIS A 207 9.66 15.13 12.03
C HIS A 207 8.25 14.52 12.15
N PRO A 208 7.45 14.90 13.17
CA PRO A 208 6.05 14.51 13.31
C PRO A 208 5.22 14.75 12.04
N THR A 209 5.44 15.87 11.35
CA THR A 209 4.74 16.20 10.11
C THR A 209 5.12 15.30 8.95
N ASP A 210 6.36 14.79 8.84
CA ASP A 210 6.78 13.79 7.86
C ASP A 210 6.05 12.46 8.07
N VAL A 211 5.94 12.07 9.34
CA VAL A 211 5.23 10.86 9.77
C VAL A 211 3.74 10.98 9.46
N LEU A 212 3.12 12.12 9.80
CA LEU A 212 1.69 12.37 9.56
C LEU A 212 1.36 12.32 8.06
N ALA A 213 2.19 12.97 7.22
CA ALA A 213 2.03 12.91 5.77
C ALA A 213 2.05 11.45 5.27
N SER A 214 2.99 10.63 5.79
CA SER A 214 3.10 9.22 5.43
C SER A 214 1.90 8.39 5.88
N VAL A 215 1.40 8.62 7.09
CA VAL A 215 0.18 7.97 7.59
C VAL A 215 -1.00 8.28 6.69
N VAL A 216 -1.20 9.54 6.32
CA VAL A 216 -2.33 9.94 5.48
C VAL A 216 -2.23 9.32 4.09
N PHE A 217 -1.13 9.53 3.36
CA PHE A 217 -1.05 9.07 1.98
C PHE A 217 -1.06 7.55 1.87
N ALA A 218 -0.31 6.84 2.74
CA ALA A 218 -0.26 5.38 2.68
C ALA A 218 -1.60 4.75 3.05
N SER A 219 -2.31 5.29 4.06
CA SER A 219 -3.64 4.79 4.43
C SER A 219 -4.68 5.01 3.33
N VAL A 220 -4.68 6.19 2.69
CA VAL A 220 -5.57 6.48 1.56
C VAL A 220 -5.24 5.57 0.39
N TRP A 221 -3.94 5.38 0.09
CA TRP A 221 -3.50 4.49 -0.99
C TRP A 221 -3.95 3.05 -0.75
N VAL A 222 -3.75 2.51 0.44
CA VAL A 222 -4.24 1.18 0.83
C VAL A 222 -5.76 1.08 0.65
N ALA A 223 -6.52 2.08 1.10
CA ALA A 223 -7.97 2.07 0.99
C ALA A 223 -8.45 2.08 -0.47
N VAL A 224 -7.82 2.88 -1.33
CA VAL A 224 -8.15 2.95 -2.76
C VAL A 224 -7.83 1.63 -3.46
N VAL A 225 -6.60 1.11 -3.26
CA VAL A 225 -6.17 -0.14 -3.89
C VAL A 225 -7.03 -1.32 -3.41
N ALA A 226 -7.34 -1.40 -2.12
CA ALA A 226 -8.21 -2.44 -1.59
C ALA A 226 -9.61 -2.38 -2.22
N ARG A 227 -10.22 -1.20 -2.33
CA ARG A 227 -11.52 -1.04 -2.98
C ARG A 227 -11.51 -1.42 -4.45
N VAL A 228 -10.49 -1.02 -5.19
CA VAL A 228 -10.43 -1.27 -6.63
C VAL A 228 -10.07 -2.73 -6.94
N VAL A 229 -9.09 -3.30 -6.21
CA VAL A 229 -8.55 -4.62 -6.55
C VAL A 229 -9.27 -5.75 -5.84
N LEU A 230 -9.65 -5.57 -4.56
CA LEU A 230 -10.25 -6.66 -3.76
C LEU A 230 -11.79 -6.71 -3.84
N SER A 231 -12.47 -5.60 -4.21
CA SER A 231 -13.92 -5.57 -4.34
C SER A 231 -14.41 -5.87 -5.77
N ALA A 232 -13.49 -6.10 -6.73
CA ALA A 232 -13.86 -6.49 -8.08
C ALA A 232 -14.62 -7.83 -8.05
N PRO A 233 -15.80 -7.96 -8.71
CA PRO A 233 -16.52 -9.22 -8.78
C PRO A 233 -15.62 -10.31 -9.36
N ALA A 234 -15.56 -11.46 -8.69
CA ALA A 234 -14.88 -12.63 -9.26
C ALA A 234 -15.48 -12.93 -10.65
N PRO A 235 -14.65 -13.21 -11.68
CA PRO A 235 -15.19 -13.60 -12.97
C PRO A 235 -16.11 -14.78 -12.75
N SER A 236 -17.40 -14.61 -13.16
CA SER A 236 -18.42 -15.63 -13.03
C SER A 236 -17.92 -16.89 -13.75
N SER A 237 -17.56 -17.92 -12.97
CA SER A 237 -17.33 -19.24 -13.53
C SER A 237 -18.65 -19.64 -14.17
N THR A 238 -18.74 -19.59 -15.49
CA THR A 238 -19.83 -20.14 -16.25
C THR A 238 -19.94 -21.61 -15.85
N ARG A 239 -20.91 -21.87 -14.96
CA ARG A 239 -21.30 -23.20 -14.57
C ARG A 239 -21.62 -23.90 -15.88
N ARG A 240 -20.74 -24.80 -16.34
CA ARG A 240 -21.04 -25.70 -17.43
C ARG A 240 -22.33 -26.41 -17.04
N GLN A 241 -23.45 -25.96 -17.58
CA GLN A 241 -24.68 -26.72 -17.59
C GLN A 241 -24.34 -27.99 -18.37
N ARG A 242 -24.19 -29.08 -17.65
CA ARG A 242 -24.20 -30.41 -18.29
C ARG A 242 -25.56 -30.50 -19.01
N PRO A 243 -25.58 -30.79 -20.31
CA PRO A 243 -26.84 -31.10 -20.97
C PRO A 243 -27.47 -32.26 -20.22
N GLY A 244 -28.75 -32.11 -19.85
CA GLY A 244 -29.50 -33.12 -19.15
C GLY A 244 -29.46 -34.45 -19.88
N ALA A 245 -29.17 -35.49 -19.13
CA ALA A 245 -29.50 -36.84 -19.52
C ALA A 245 -31.03 -36.98 -19.43
N GLU A 246 -31.75 -36.55 -20.45
CA GLU A 246 -33.08 -37.02 -20.71
C GLU A 246 -32.94 -38.28 -21.55
N GLY A 247 -33.44 -39.38 -20.99
CA GLY A 247 -33.64 -40.61 -21.78
C GLY A 247 -33.48 -41.87 -20.96
N ARG A 248 -34.49 -42.28 -20.19
CA ARG A 248 -35.24 -43.56 -20.30
C ARG A 248 -36.19 -43.71 -19.12
#